data_92163d236f9b32f52a346a1b8b23a4c9
#
_entry.id   92163d236f9b32f52a346a1b8b23a4c9
#
_cell.length_a   1.000
_cell.length_b   1.000
_cell.length_c   1.000
_cell.angle_alpha   90.00
_cell.angle_beta   90.00
_cell.angle_gamma   90.00
#
_symmetry.space_group_name_H-M   'P 1'
#
loop_
_entity.id
_entity.type
_entity.pdbx_description
1 polymer ?
#
loop_
_entity_poly.entity_id
_entity_poly.type
_entity_poly.pdbx_seq_one_letter_code
_entity_poly.pdbx_strand_id
1 'polypeptide(L)'
;MIDGIGGLAALRRRAPGPRGPDGPGARQPHDPGSQHGRGPGDSGGPPLSEEDAEAHVHGIAFKTGPPERVGVELEWLVRDRRDPALLVTTDEITRAIASFTSQNARAVLPGGGVLTTEPGGQLEVSSAPAESLGGCVAAAGEDLAALREAVHTAGLQLSGDGLDPIRPPRRVLDLPRYAAMEEFFDRRGPWGRVMMCNTASVQVCLDTGDENGGPSGYRSRWRLVHAIGPVLVAAFANSPLRRGRPSGWRSTRQAVWSRLDPGRTRPPCGAEPAGFPGWPGGGRDRGRPAANGADPRDAWTAYALDAELMCIRRDSQPDWTAPPGLTFRGWLRGAGERRPTADDLTYHLSTLFPPVRPRGHLELRMIDAQPGDGWIVPTAVATALLDDPKAADAALAATEPLWEQSGGAAVRNHRAEASPWLRAARHGPADAAIGRASRACFEAADAALGRAGAPAGIRQAVAAFAERYVQSGRCPADDVLAGRGLDGHGPPDNRPEELR
;
A
#
# COMPACT_ATOMS: atom_id res chain seq x y z
N MET A 1 -8.23 29.40 4.46
CA MET A 1 -7.44 30.33 3.64
C MET A 1 -6.03 29.78 3.58
N ILE A 2 -5.74 28.97 2.57
CA ILE A 2 -4.36 28.60 2.19
C ILE A 2 -4.35 28.71 0.64
N ASP A 3 -4.27 29.95 0.18
CA ASP A 3 -3.81 30.29 -1.15
C ASP A 3 -2.31 30.52 -1.04
N GLY A 4 -1.50 29.78 -1.79
CA GLY A 4 -0.07 30.10 -1.89
C GLY A 4 0.86 28.93 -2.17
N ILE A 5 0.61 28.09 -3.18
CA ILE A 5 1.67 27.35 -3.87
C ILE A 5 1.47 27.51 -5.39
N GLY A 6 1.57 28.73 -5.85
CA GLY A 6 1.66 29.10 -7.25
C GLY A 6 3.11 29.31 -7.67
N GLY A 7 3.98 28.29 -7.60
CA GLY A 7 5.41 28.43 -7.86
C GLY A 7 6.05 27.37 -8.78
N LEU A 8 5.30 26.37 -9.26
CA LEU A 8 5.87 25.28 -10.09
C LEU A 8 5.74 25.47 -11.61
N ALA A 9 5.28 26.64 -12.07
CA ALA A 9 5.07 26.90 -13.51
C ALA A 9 6.31 27.40 -14.28
N ALA A 10 7.51 27.48 -13.70
CA ALA A 10 8.67 28.15 -14.29
C ALA A 10 9.83 27.23 -14.73
N LEU A 11 9.60 25.95 -14.97
CA LEU A 11 10.64 25.07 -15.58
C LEU A 11 10.20 24.58 -16.96
N ARG A 12 9.99 25.53 -17.89
CA ARG A 12 9.92 25.23 -19.33
C ARG A 12 11.24 25.54 -20.01
N ARG A 13 11.69 24.53 -20.79
CA ARG A 13 12.55 24.51 -21.97
C ARG A 13 14.03 24.21 -21.81
N ARG A 14 14.39 22.98 -22.23
CA ARG A 14 15.26 22.75 -23.41
C ARG A 14 15.17 21.31 -23.85
N ALA A 15 14.72 21.05 -25.07
CA ALA A 15 14.73 19.76 -25.74
C ALA A 15 16.15 19.43 -26.22
N PRO A 16 16.60 18.17 -26.17
CA PRO A 16 17.68 17.65 -27.00
C PRO A 16 17.11 16.85 -28.18
N GLY A 17 17.77 17.02 -29.33
CA GLY A 17 17.45 16.38 -30.61
C GLY A 17 17.73 14.86 -30.66
N PRO A 18 17.42 14.22 -31.81
CA PRO A 18 17.25 12.77 -31.93
C PRO A 18 18.57 12.00 -31.93
N ARG A 19 18.62 10.90 -31.23
CA ARG A 19 19.67 9.87 -31.36
C ARG A 19 19.04 8.59 -31.88
N GLY A 20 19.71 8.00 -32.88
CA GLY A 20 19.37 6.75 -33.55
C GLY A 20 19.59 5.48 -32.71
N PRO A 21 19.47 4.33 -33.35
CA PRO A 21 18.84 3.14 -32.76
C PRO A 21 19.81 2.12 -32.14
N ASP A 22 19.19 1.13 -31.46
CA ASP A 22 19.69 -0.20 -31.08
C ASP A 22 20.46 -0.39 -29.77
N GLY A 23 19.71 -0.86 -28.77
CA GLY A 23 20.17 -1.63 -27.62
C GLY A 23 19.06 -2.55 -27.10
N PRO A 24 19.34 -3.78 -26.59
CA PRO A 24 18.35 -4.83 -26.38
C PRO A 24 17.34 -4.51 -25.29
N GLY A 25 16.08 -4.69 -25.60
CA GLY A 25 14.92 -4.32 -24.83
C GLY A 25 14.88 -4.91 -23.41
N ALA A 26 14.82 -4.01 -22.45
CA ALA A 26 14.37 -4.32 -21.10
C ALA A 26 12.85 -4.61 -21.16
N ARG A 27 12.46 -5.84 -20.88
CA ARG A 27 11.05 -6.22 -20.75
C ARG A 27 10.47 -5.52 -19.52
N GLN A 28 9.48 -4.67 -19.76
CA GLN A 28 8.70 -4.02 -18.69
C GLN A 28 7.92 -5.07 -17.88
N PRO A 29 7.71 -4.87 -16.57
CA PRO A 29 6.91 -5.77 -15.76
C PRO A 29 5.44 -5.73 -16.20
N HIS A 30 4.90 -6.88 -16.51
CA HIS A 30 3.49 -7.07 -16.89
C HIS A 30 2.58 -6.97 -15.66
N ASP A 31 1.52 -6.14 -15.78
CA ASP A 31 0.35 -6.18 -14.91
C ASP A 31 -0.41 -7.50 -15.14
N PRO A 32 -0.66 -8.33 -14.12
CA PRO A 32 -1.40 -9.57 -14.28
C PRO A 32 -2.92 -9.37 -14.48
N GLY A 33 -3.41 -8.12 -14.46
CA GLY A 33 -4.85 -7.81 -14.60
C GLY A 33 -5.36 -7.57 -16.01
N SER A 34 -4.51 -7.42 -17.04
CA SER A 34 -4.94 -7.01 -18.38
C SER A 34 -4.38 -7.88 -19.50
N GLN A 35 -4.75 -9.17 -19.54
CA GLN A 35 -4.60 -9.97 -20.77
C GLN A 35 -5.98 -10.22 -21.40
N HIS A 36 -6.43 -9.30 -22.23
CA HIS A 36 -7.41 -9.58 -23.26
C HIS A 36 -6.67 -9.79 -24.57
N GLY A 37 -6.66 -11.04 -25.07
CA GLY A 37 -6.19 -11.37 -26.41
C GLY A 37 -5.48 -12.70 -26.54
N ARG A 38 -6.12 -13.81 -26.13
CA ARG A 38 -5.89 -15.13 -26.71
C ARG A 38 -7.23 -15.80 -26.92
N GLY A 39 -7.43 -16.39 -28.10
CA GLY A 39 -8.63 -17.10 -28.46
C GLY A 39 -8.94 -18.30 -27.56
N PRO A 40 -10.13 -18.91 -27.65
CA PRO A 40 -10.59 -19.96 -26.77
C PRO A 40 -9.77 -21.25 -27.05
N GLY A 41 -8.80 -21.49 -26.17
CA GLY A 41 -7.98 -22.69 -26.17
C GLY A 41 -7.33 -22.82 -24.83
N ASP A 42 -7.64 -23.92 -24.18
CA ASP A 42 -7.09 -24.46 -22.93
C ASP A 42 -5.85 -23.70 -22.39
N SER A 43 -6.01 -22.92 -21.34
CA SER A 43 -4.95 -22.17 -20.68
C SER A 43 -4.00 -23.07 -19.87
N GLY A 44 -3.68 -24.26 -20.40
CA GLY A 44 -2.86 -25.28 -19.80
C GLY A 44 -1.38 -25.09 -20.09
N GLY A 45 -0.72 -24.17 -19.38
CA GLY A 45 0.71 -24.34 -19.15
C GLY A 45 0.98 -25.67 -18.42
N PRO A 46 2.22 -26.18 -18.44
CA PRO A 46 2.57 -27.42 -17.72
C PRO A 46 2.21 -27.27 -16.23
N PRO A 47 1.77 -28.36 -15.56
CA PRO A 47 1.53 -28.37 -14.14
C PRO A 47 2.77 -27.91 -13.38
N LEU A 48 2.58 -26.97 -12.44
CA LEU A 48 3.65 -26.45 -11.61
C LEU A 48 3.96 -27.42 -10.47
N SER A 49 5.24 -27.72 -10.24
CA SER A 49 5.68 -28.44 -9.04
C SER A 49 5.82 -27.50 -7.85
N GLU A 50 5.91 -28.04 -6.63
CA GLU A 50 6.13 -27.20 -5.43
C GLU A 50 7.53 -26.55 -5.46
N GLU A 51 8.55 -27.29 -5.91
CA GLU A 51 9.92 -26.80 -6.09
C GLU A 51 9.98 -25.66 -7.13
N ASP A 52 9.32 -25.83 -8.28
CA ASP A 52 9.25 -24.76 -9.30
C ASP A 52 8.50 -23.53 -8.79
N ALA A 53 7.44 -23.74 -8.00
CA ALA A 53 6.69 -22.64 -7.39
C ALA A 53 7.54 -21.86 -6.38
N GLU A 54 8.29 -22.56 -5.51
CA GLU A 54 9.21 -21.94 -4.55
C GLU A 54 10.32 -21.17 -5.27
N ALA A 55 10.94 -21.79 -6.28
CA ALA A 55 11.97 -21.14 -7.10
C ALA A 55 11.44 -19.91 -7.84
N HIS A 56 10.21 -20.00 -8.38
CA HIS A 56 9.56 -18.87 -9.06
C HIS A 56 9.34 -17.69 -8.11
N VAL A 57 8.70 -17.91 -6.95
CA VAL A 57 8.44 -16.84 -5.97
C VAL A 57 9.74 -16.24 -5.47
N HIS A 58 10.72 -17.06 -5.14
CA HIS A 58 12.04 -16.63 -4.69
C HIS A 58 12.74 -15.74 -5.74
N GLY A 59 12.65 -16.11 -7.02
CA GLY A 59 13.32 -15.40 -8.13
C GLY A 59 12.67 -14.08 -8.53
N ILE A 60 11.35 -13.92 -8.33
CA ILE A 60 10.64 -12.71 -8.79
C ILE A 60 10.41 -11.67 -7.68
N ALA A 61 10.38 -12.09 -6.42
CA ALA A 61 9.98 -11.23 -5.31
C ALA A 61 11.00 -10.12 -5.04
N PHE A 62 12.28 -10.46 -5.02
CA PHE A 62 13.38 -9.53 -4.73
C PHE A 62 14.34 -9.47 -5.91
N LYS A 63 14.11 -8.53 -6.82
CA LYS A 63 15.10 -8.23 -7.87
C LYS A 63 16.18 -7.35 -7.27
N THR A 64 17.34 -7.93 -7.06
CA THR A 64 18.47 -7.27 -6.41
C THR A 64 19.29 -6.45 -7.39
N GLY A 65 19.76 -5.30 -6.93
CA GLY A 65 20.57 -4.33 -7.62
C GLY A 65 20.73 -3.07 -6.77
N PRO A 66 21.58 -2.12 -7.18
CA PRO A 66 21.67 -0.83 -6.51
C PRO A 66 20.29 -0.15 -6.47
N PRO A 67 19.88 0.43 -5.32
CA PRO A 67 18.62 1.18 -5.26
C PRO A 67 18.79 2.51 -6.03
N GLU A 68 18.03 2.65 -7.12
CA GLU A 68 18.11 3.80 -8.04
C GLU A 68 16.74 4.32 -8.44
N ARG A 69 15.65 3.59 -8.12
CA ARG A 69 14.31 3.90 -8.63
C ARG A 69 13.31 4.13 -7.52
N VAL A 70 12.43 5.10 -7.78
CA VAL A 70 11.29 5.46 -6.94
C VAL A 70 10.02 5.44 -7.78
N GLY A 71 8.95 4.88 -7.25
CA GLY A 71 7.61 4.92 -7.81
C GLY A 71 6.58 5.16 -6.72
N VAL A 72 5.36 5.49 -7.12
CA VAL A 72 4.25 5.69 -6.21
C VAL A 72 2.94 5.21 -6.85
N GLU A 73 2.08 4.55 -6.05
CA GLU A 73 0.70 4.26 -6.40
C GLU A 73 -0.20 5.10 -5.49
N LEU A 74 -1.10 5.88 -6.09
CA LEU A 74 -1.97 6.82 -5.41
C LEU A 74 -3.43 6.44 -5.64
N GLU A 75 -4.08 5.98 -4.58
CA GLU A 75 -5.51 5.67 -4.60
C GLU A 75 -6.32 6.87 -4.09
N TRP A 76 -7.45 7.14 -4.75
CA TRP A 76 -8.34 8.24 -4.44
C TRP A 76 -9.79 7.78 -4.41
N LEU A 77 -10.51 8.17 -3.36
CA LEU A 77 -11.96 8.02 -3.34
C LEU A 77 -12.60 9.04 -4.30
N VAL A 78 -13.55 8.58 -5.11
CA VAL A 78 -14.28 9.46 -6.03
C VAL A 78 -15.63 9.85 -5.40
N ARG A 79 -15.94 11.16 -5.35
CA ARG A 79 -17.15 11.70 -4.75
C ARG A 79 -17.86 12.67 -5.69
N ASP A 80 -19.19 12.74 -5.58
CA ASP A 80 -19.96 13.82 -6.17
C ASP A 80 -19.64 15.15 -5.43
N ARG A 81 -19.47 16.23 -6.20
CA ARG A 81 -19.08 17.55 -5.65
C ARG A 81 -20.23 18.25 -4.93
N ARG A 82 -21.49 17.96 -5.29
CA ARG A 82 -22.68 18.60 -4.72
C ARG A 82 -23.12 17.90 -3.45
N ASP A 83 -23.05 16.55 -3.46
CA ASP A 83 -23.38 15.74 -2.30
C ASP A 83 -22.39 14.57 -2.16
N PRO A 84 -21.39 14.70 -1.27
CA PRO A 84 -20.40 13.65 -1.02
C PRO A 84 -20.98 12.31 -0.53
N ALA A 85 -22.24 12.27 -0.09
CA ALA A 85 -22.92 11.05 0.33
C ALA A 85 -23.53 10.26 -0.84
N LEU A 86 -23.70 10.89 -2.01
CA LEU A 86 -24.18 10.20 -3.20
C LEU A 86 -23.20 9.13 -3.66
N LEU A 87 -23.75 8.01 -4.12
CA LEU A 87 -22.97 6.94 -4.73
C LEU A 87 -22.66 7.32 -6.18
N VAL A 88 -21.36 7.34 -6.50
CA VAL A 88 -20.89 7.52 -7.88
C VAL A 88 -21.00 6.19 -8.61
N THR A 89 -21.59 6.21 -9.80
CA THR A 89 -21.78 5.01 -10.62
C THR A 89 -20.55 4.71 -11.48
N THR A 90 -20.44 3.46 -11.95
CA THR A 90 -19.38 3.06 -12.90
C THR A 90 -19.41 3.91 -14.17
N ASP A 91 -20.62 4.23 -14.69
CA ASP A 91 -20.78 5.04 -15.90
C ASP A 91 -20.28 6.48 -15.70
N GLU A 92 -20.49 7.06 -14.51
CA GLU A 92 -19.97 8.41 -14.19
C GLU A 92 -18.45 8.39 -14.10
N ILE A 93 -17.86 7.38 -13.46
CA ILE A 93 -16.42 7.21 -13.38
C ILE A 93 -15.84 7.02 -14.79
N THR A 94 -16.39 6.10 -15.58
CA THR A 94 -15.94 5.81 -16.95
C THR A 94 -15.98 7.06 -17.83
N ARG A 95 -17.06 7.86 -17.74
CA ARG A 95 -17.15 9.13 -18.45
C ARG A 95 -16.12 10.15 -17.99
N ALA A 96 -15.85 10.21 -16.69
CA ALA A 96 -14.86 11.15 -16.14
C ALA A 96 -13.44 10.86 -16.63
N ILE A 97 -13.09 9.59 -16.82
CA ILE A 97 -11.75 9.16 -17.25
C ILE A 97 -11.64 8.81 -18.75
N ALA A 98 -12.71 9.04 -19.53
CA ALA A 98 -12.78 8.63 -20.94
C ALA A 98 -11.64 9.21 -21.80
N SER A 99 -11.12 10.39 -21.45
CA SER A 99 -10.00 11.03 -22.19
C SER A 99 -8.69 10.25 -22.06
N PHE A 100 -8.53 9.41 -21.05
CA PHE A 100 -7.33 8.60 -20.82
C PHE A 100 -7.46 7.17 -21.33
N THR A 101 -8.69 6.71 -21.63
CA THR A 101 -8.95 5.35 -22.10
C THR A 101 -9.00 5.32 -23.64
N SER A 102 -7.97 4.82 -24.30
CA SER A 102 -8.01 4.52 -25.73
C SER A 102 -8.58 3.11 -25.96
N GLN A 103 -9.21 2.89 -27.14
CA GLN A 103 -9.97 1.66 -27.44
C GLN A 103 -9.17 0.34 -27.37
N ASN A 104 -7.84 0.35 -27.21
CA ASN A 104 -7.00 -0.86 -27.23
C ASN A 104 -5.79 -0.82 -26.27
N ALA A 105 -5.69 0.11 -25.32
CA ALA A 105 -4.52 0.22 -24.47
C ALA A 105 -4.89 0.60 -23.03
N ARG A 106 -3.98 0.31 -22.11
CA ARG A 106 -4.00 0.85 -20.74
C ARG A 106 -4.21 2.37 -20.80
N ALA A 107 -4.99 2.90 -19.87
CA ALA A 107 -5.13 4.34 -19.69
C ALA A 107 -3.77 4.89 -19.21
N VAL A 108 -3.02 5.52 -20.13
CA VAL A 108 -1.72 6.14 -19.82
C VAL A 108 -1.93 7.64 -19.66
N LEU A 109 -1.44 8.14 -18.54
CA LEU A 109 -1.52 9.54 -18.17
C LEU A 109 -0.33 10.36 -18.76
N PRO A 110 -0.39 11.71 -18.78
CA PRO A 110 0.64 12.55 -19.41
C PRO A 110 2.06 12.36 -18.85
N GLY A 111 2.20 12.13 -17.55
CA GLY A 111 3.49 11.85 -16.89
C GLY A 111 3.97 10.40 -17.06
N GLY A 112 3.21 9.57 -17.80
CA GLY A 112 3.54 8.18 -18.08
C GLY A 112 2.99 7.17 -17.07
N GLY A 113 2.22 7.61 -16.10
CA GLY A 113 1.54 6.74 -15.15
C GLY A 113 0.37 5.97 -15.78
N VAL A 114 -0.04 4.89 -15.12
CA VAL A 114 -1.18 4.05 -15.50
C VAL A 114 -2.35 4.34 -14.57
N LEU A 115 -3.54 4.56 -15.15
CA LEU A 115 -4.77 4.77 -14.41
C LEU A 115 -5.56 3.46 -14.35
N THR A 116 -5.98 3.06 -13.15
CA THR A 116 -6.86 1.91 -12.90
C THR A 116 -8.07 2.32 -12.05
N THR A 117 -9.11 1.47 -12.08
CA THR A 117 -10.30 1.63 -11.24
C THR A 117 -10.40 0.44 -10.30
N GLU A 118 -10.52 0.74 -9.01
CA GLU A 118 -10.61 -0.23 -7.94
C GLU A 118 -12.08 -0.69 -7.69
N PRO A 119 -12.33 -1.82 -6.97
CA PRO A 119 -13.66 -2.42 -6.82
C PRO A 119 -14.78 -1.48 -6.34
N GLY A 120 -14.47 -0.50 -5.51
CA GLY A 120 -15.45 0.49 -5.00
C GLY A 120 -15.53 1.76 -5.82
N GLY A 121 -14.83 1.82 -6.97
CA GLY A 121 -14.78 2.99 -7.84
C GLY A 121 -13.68 3.98 -7.45
N GLN A 122 -12.76 3.59 -6.59
CA GLN A 122 -11.56 4.40 -6.36
C GLN A 122 -10.73 4.43 -7.64
N LEU A 123 -10.07 5.56 -7.89
CA LEU A 123 -9.13 5.72 -8.98
C LEU A 123 -7.71 5.60 -8.44
N GLU A 124 -6.90 4.76 -9.09
CA GLU A 124 -5.49 4.56 -8.76
C GLU A 124 -4.62 5.06 -9.89
N VAL A 125 -3.63 5.86 -9.53
CA VAL A 125 -2.54 6.30 -10.42
C VAL A 125 -1.27 5.58 -10.00
N SER A 126 -0.80 4.67 -10.84
CA SER A 126 0.51 4.01 -10.66
C SER A 126 1.54 4.73 -11.53
N SER A 127 2.51 5.42 -10.92
CA SER A 127 3.55 6.14 -11.64
C SER A 127 4.49 5.22 -12.43
N ALA A 128 5.10 5.70 -13.48
CA ALA A 128 6.28 5.06 -14.03
C ALA A 128 7.43 5.13 -13.00
N PRO A 129 8.33 4.10 -12.94
CA PRO A 129 9.53 4.17 -12.10
C PRO A 129 10.43 5.32 -12.56
N ALA A 130 10.83 6.20 -11.64
CA ALA A 130 11.70 7.34 -11.90
C ALA A 130 13.09 7.13 -11.29
N GLU A 131 14.11 7.70 -11.91
CA GLU A 131 15.52 7.64 -11.46
C GLU A 131 15.83 8.58 -10.28
N SER A 132 14.84 9.31 -9.81
CA SER A 132 14.98 10.20 -8.64
C SER A 132 13.64 10.52 -8.01
N LEU A 133 13.65 10.85 -6.73
CA LEU A 133 12.48 11.34 -6.00
C LEU A 133 11.84 12.57 -6.70
N GLY A 134 12.66 13.53 -7.12
CA GLY A 134 12.18 14.72 -7.83
C GLY A 134 11.47 14.39 -9.14
N GLY A 135 12.04 13.45 -9.92
CA GLY A 135 11.43 12.95 -11.15
C GLY A 135 10.11 12.24 -10.91
N CYS A 136 10.04 11.37 -9.89
CA CYS A 136 8.81 10.68 -9.49
C CYS A 136 7.71 11.68 -9.11
N VAL A 137 8.03 12.64 -8.24
CA VAL A 137 7.06 13.66 -7.79
C VAL A 137 6.57 14.53 -8.95
N ALA A 138 7.46 14.91 -9.88
CA ALA A 138 7.07 15.72 -11.02
C ALA A 138 6.13 14.96 -11.98
N ALA A 139 6.48 13.72 -12.34
CA ALA A 139 5.67 12.91 -13.25
C ALA A 139 4.30 12.52 -12.64
N ALA A 140 4.29 12.01 -11.42
CA ALA A 140 3.03 11.68 -10.73
C ALA A 140 2.17 12.93 -10.45
N GLY A 141 2.80 14.08 -10.21
CA GLY A 141 2.10 15.36 -10.05
C GLY A 141 1.42 15.82 -11.34
N GLU A 142 2.07 15.64 -12.50
CA GLU A 142 1.48 15.93 -13.81
C GLU A 142 0.28 15.01 -14.09
N ASP A 143 0.42 13.71 -13.83
CA ASP A 143 -0.65 12.72 -13.97
C ASP A 143 -1.85 13.06 -13.10
N LEU A 144 -1.60 13.38 -11.85
CA LEU A 144 -2.65 13.69 -10.88
C LEU A 144 -3.35 15.03 -11.20
N ALA A 145 -2.62 16.03 -11.72
CA ALA A 145 -3.22 17.29 -12.17
C ALA A 145 -4.19 17.05 -13.34
N ALA A 146 -3.78 16.25 -14.32
CA ALA A 146 -4.64 15.90 -15.46
C ALA A 146 -5.88 15.11 -15.00
N LEU A 147 -5.71 14.15 -14.10
CA LEU A 147 -6.82 13.35 -13.56
C LEU A 147 -7.79 14.21 -12.74
N ARG A 148 -7.29 15.11 -11.90
CA ARG A 148 -8.11 16.04 -11.10
C ARG A 148 -8.98 16.92 -12.00
N GLU A 149 -8.41 17.45 -13.07
CA GLU A 149 -9.14 18.30 -14.04
C GLU A 149 -10.26 17.51 -14.74
N ALA A 150 -9.98 16.29 -15.20
CA ALA A 150 -10.96 15.45 -15.88
C ALA A 150 -12.12 15.07 -14.93
N VAL A 151 -11.81 14.64 -13.70
CA VAL A 151 -12.78 14.29 -12.67
C VAL A 151 -13.61 15.51 -12.26
N HIS A 152 -12.97 16.68 -12.12
CA HIS A 152 -13.66 17.94 -11.79
C HIS A 152 -14.64 18.37 -12.88
N THR A 153 -14.24 18.27 -14.13
CA THR A 153 -15.09 18.59 -15.30
C THR A 153 -16.32 17.69 -15.37
N ALA A 154 -16.21 16.45 -14.91
CA ALA A 154 -17.34 15.52 -14.78
C ALA A 154 -18.27 15.79 -13.58
N GLY A 155 -18.02 16.84 -12.78
CA GLY A 155 -18.79 17.16 -11.57
C GLY A 155 -18.43 16.32 -10.35
N LEU A 156 -17.31 15.60 -10.42
CA LEU A 156 -16.79 14.74 -9.37
C LEU A 156 -15.55 15.38 -8.72
N GLN A 157 -15.08 14.77 -7.63
CA GLN A 157 -13.82 15.16 -6.96
C GLN A 157 -13.07 13.94 -6.43
N LEU A 158 -11.74 14.06 -6.41
CA LEU A 158 -10.85 13.11 -5.75
C LEU A 158 -10.73 13.47 -4.27
N SER A 159 -10.98 12.50 -3.39
CA SER A 159 -10.82 12.65 -1.95
C SER A 159 -9.68 11.79 -1.43
N GLY A 160 -8.74 12.40 -0.73
CA GLY A 160 -7.56 11.76 -0.16
C GLY A 160 -7.77 11.21 1.25
N ASP A 161 -8.97 10.77 1.60
CA ASP A 161 -9.22 10.07 2.87
C ASP A 161 -8.75 8.62 2.80
N GLY A 162 -8.11 8.10 3.84
CA GLY A 162 -7.71 6.70 3.89
C GLY A 162 -8.87 5.71 4.01
N LEU A 163 -10.03 6.17 4.46
CA LEU A 163 -11.30 5.44 4.48
C LEU A 163 -12.44 6.40 4.17
N ASP A 164 -13.43 5.96 3.39
CA ASP A 164 -14.64 6.76 3.17
C ASP A 164 -15.36 7.02 4.49
N PRO A 165 -15.45 8.28 4.94
CA PRO A 165 -16.02 8.60 6.23
C PRO A 165 -17.55 8.49 6.28
N ILE A 166 -18.23 8.43 5.13
CA ILE A 166 -19.69 8.61 5.05
C ILE A 166 -20.39 7.39 4.46
N ARG A 167 -19.96 6.97 3.26
CA ARG A 167 -20.69 6.00 2.44
C ARG A 167 -20.49 4.56 2.93
N PRO A 168 -21.53 3.71 2.81
CA PRO A 168 -21.36 2.27 3.03
C PRO A 168 -20.51 1.64 1.92
N PRO A 169 -19.83 0.51 2.19
CA PRO A 169 -19.08 -0.20 1.17
C PRO A 169 -20.00 -0.73 0.08
N ARG A 170 -19.65 -0.44 -1.17
CA ARG A 170 -20.37 -0.92 -2.34
C ARG A 170 -19.39 -1.24 -3.46
N ARG A 171 -19.45 -2.47 -3.96
CA ARG A 171 -18.72 -2.87 -5.14
C ARG A 171 -19.42 -2.33 -6.39
N VAL A 172 -18.65 -1.66 -7.26
CA VAL A 172 -19.13 -1.09 -8.53
C VAL A 172 -18.60 -1.86 -9.75
N LEU A 173 -17.46 -2.57 -9.60
CA LEU A 173 -16.90 -3.40 -10.66
C LEU A 173 -17.46 -4.83 -10.57
N ASP A 174 -18.18 -5.25 -11.61
CA ASP A 174 -18.76 -6.59 -11.69
C ASP A 174 -17.83 -7.55 -12.45
N LEU A 175 -16.72 -7.93 -11.80
CA LEU A 175 -15.75 -8.89 -12.33
C LEU A 175 -15.70 -10.14 -11.45
N PRO A 176 -15.49 -11.35 -12.02
CA PRO A 176 -15.42 -12.62 -11.29
C PRO A 176 -14.41 -12.59 -10.13
N ARG A 177 -13.26 -11.93 -10.35
CA ARG A 177 -12.25 -11.71 -9.31
C ARG A 177 -12.84 -11.06 -8.06
N TYR A 178 -13.57 -9.97 -8.24
CA TYR A 178 -14.08 -9.18 -7.13
C TYR A 178 -15.29 -9.84 -6.45
N ALA A 179 -16.08 -10.61 -7.19
CA ALA A 179 -17.13 -11.46 -6.62
C ALA A 179 -16.53 -12.54 -5.70
N ALA A 180 -15.52 -13.26 -6.17
CA ALA A 180 -14.81 -14.27 -5.38
C ALA A 180 -14.08 -13.66 -4.18
N MET A 181 -13.49 -12.47 -4.33
CA MET A 181 -12.82 -11.74 -3.24
C MET A 181 -13.82 -11.33 -2.15
N GLU A 182 -14.99 -10.81 -2.55
CA GLU A 182 -16.07 -10.44 -1.63
C GLU A 182 -16.53 -11.67 -0.84
N GLU A 183 -16.81 -12.79 -1.51
CA GLU A 183 -17.20 -14.05 -0.87
C GLU A 183 -16.12 -14.58 0.08
N PHE A 184 -14.86 -14.56 -0.35
CA PHE A 184 -13.74 -15.00 0.49
C PHE A 184 -13.69 -14.27 1.81
N PHE A 185 -13.81 -12.93 1.79
CA PHE A 185 -13.73 -12.12 3.00
C PHE A 185 -15.02 -12.17 3.83
N ASP A 186 -16.19 -12.28 3.23
CA ASP A 186 -17.47 -12.37 3.95
C ASP A 186 -17.54 -13.57 4.90
N ARG A 187 -16.78 -14.63 4.61
CA ARG A 187 -16.62 -15.79 5.53
C ARG A 187 -16.03 -15.39 6.89
N ARG A 188 -15.34 -14.25 6.96
CA ARG A 188 -14.67 -13.74 8.18
C ARG A 188 -15.26 -12.43 8.70
N GLY A 189 -16.38 -12.01 8.16
CA GLY A 189 -17.10 -10.79 8.56
C GLY A 189 -17.09 -9.68 7.52
N PRO A 190 -17.63 -8.51 7.86
CA PRO A 190 -17.94 -7.46 6.86
C PRO A 190 -16.72 -6.63 6.43
N TRP A 191 -15.55 -6.86 7.02
CA TRP A 191 -14.39 -5.98 6.88
C TRP A 191 -13.75 -6.04 5.49
N GLY A 192 -13.92 -7.17 4.79
CA GLY A 192 -13.45 -7.31 3.42
C GLY A 192 -14.11 -6.34 2.46
N ARG A 193 -15.42 -6.16 2.55
CA ARG A 193 -16.14 -5.17 1.72
C ARG A 193 -15.69 -3.74 2.02
N VAL A 194 -15.44 -3.43 3.28
CA VAL A 194 -14.90 -2.11 3.68
C VAL A 194 -13.52 -1.89 3.07
N MET A 195 -12.63 -2.88 3.17
CA MET A 195 -11.29 -2.82 2.58
C MET A 195 -11.36 -2.62 1.07
N MET A 196 -12.13 -3.46 0.36
CA MET A 196 -12.23 -3.43 -1.10
C MET A 196 -12.81 -2.12 -1.64
N CYS A 197 -13.85 -1.58 -0.98
CA CYS A 197 -14.71 -0.58 -1.59
C CYS A 197 -14.60 0.81 -0.96
N ASN A 198 -14.03 0.93 0.23
CA ASN A 198 -14.05 2.20 0.98
C ASN A 198 -12.67 2.71 1.37
N THR A 199 -11.59 2.01 1.06
CA THR A 199 -10.25 2.45 1.45
C THR A 199 -9.46 3.01 0.29
N ALA A 200 -8.52 3.89 0.61
CA ALA A 200 -7.54 4.42 -0.32
C ALA A 200 -6.18 4.64 0.39
N SER A 201 -5.08 4.50 -0.36
CA SER A 201 -3.73 4.54 0.17
C SER A 201 -2.75 5.35 -0.69
N VAL A 202 -1.62 5.68 -0.08
CA VAL A 202 -0.37 5.99 -0.76
C VAL A 202 0.52 4.77 -0.64
N GLN A 203 0.96 4.22 -1.78
CA GLN A 203 1.91 3.11 -1.80
C GLN A 203 3.22 3.61 -2.40
N VAL A 204 4.32 3.46 -1.65
CA VAL A 204 5.64 3.89 -2.10
C VAL A 204 6.41 2.66 -2.59
N CYS A 205 6.90 2.72 -3.82
CA CYS A 205 7.61 1.64 -4.49
C CYS A 205 9.10 1.98 -4.58
N LEU A 206 9.94 1.15 -3.96
CA LEU A 206 11.40 1.34 -3.91
C LEU A 206 12.11 0.05 -4.28
N ASP A 207 13.29 0.15 -4.90
CA ASP A 207 14.10 -1.03 -5.21
C ASP A 207 14.36 -1.87 -3.96
N THR A 208 14.47 -3.19 -4.15
CA THR A 208 14.72 -4.14 -3.05
C THR A 208 16.11 -3.96 -2.42
N GLY A 209 17.06 -3.43 -3.16
CA GLY A 209 18.47 -3.31 -2.75
C GLY A 209 19.37 -4.38 -3.34
N ASP A 210 20.64 -4.32 -3.02
CA ASP A 210 21.68 -5.21 -3.54
C ASP A 210 21.85 -6.50 -2.70
N GLU A 211 22.79 -7.36 -3.09
CA GLU A 211 23.13 -8.59 -2.36
C GLU A 211 24.13 -8.34 -1.21
N ASN A 212 24.60 -7.11 -1.01
CA ASN A 212 25.59 -6.78 0.00
C ASN A 212 25.00 -6.78 1.41
N GLY A 213 25.84 -6.90 2.42
CA GLY A 213 25.42 -6.92 3.83
C GLY A 213 25.19 -5.54 4.47
N GLY A 214 25.33 -4.44 3.71
CA GLY A 214 25.18 -3.07 4.21
C GLY A 214 23.72 -2.57 4.21
N PRO A 215 23.51 -1.27 4.54
CA PRO A 215 22.17 -0.65 4.56
C PRO A 215 21.44 -0.70 3.22
N SER A 216 22.16 -0.71 2.08
CA SER A 216 21.61 -0.88 0.72
C SER A 216 21.20 -2.30 0.40
N GLY A 217 21.61 -3.28 1.19
CA GLY A 217 21.32 -4.69 0.97
C GLY A 217 19.84 -5.03 1.20
N TYR A 218 19.29 -5.93 0.38
CA TYR A 218 17.87 -6.27 0.41
C TYR A 218 17.39 -6.80 1.77
N ARG A 219 18.25 -7.51 2.52
CA ARG A 219 17.90 -7.98 3.88
C ARG A 219 17.77 -6.82 4.87
N SER A 220 18.67 -5.85 4.78
CA SER A 220 18.67 -4.65 5.63
C SER A 220 17.47 -3.76 5.30
N ARG A 221 17.20 -3.54 4.01
CA ARG A 221 16.05 -2.74 3.55
C ARG A 221 14.72 -3.41 3.92
N TRP A 222 14.60 -4.72 3.78
CA TRP A 222 13.42 -5.49 4.21
C TRP A 222 13.17 -5.35 5.72
N ARG A 223 14.22 -5.47 6.52
CA ARG A 223 14.12 -5.25 7.97
C ARG A 223 13.71 -3.82 8.30
N LEU A 224 14.36 -2.84 7.68
CA LEU A 224 14.12 -1.43 7.92
C LEU A 224 12.68 -1.02 7.59
N VAL A 225 12.16 -1.40 6.42
CA VAL A 225 10.81 -1.01 5.99
C VAL A 225 9.72 -1.53 6.94
N HIS A 226 9.93 -2.69 7.55
CA HIS A 226 9.02 -3.21 8.56
C HIS A 226 9.24 -2.52 9.92
N ALA A 227 10.48 -2.19 10.28
CA ALA A 227 10.78 -1.48 11.52
C ALA A 227 10.14 -0.09 11.56
N ILE A 228 10.21 0.67 10.45
CA ILE A 228 9.60 2.00 10.35
C ILE A 228 8.11 1.98 10.03
N GLY A 229 7.53 0.83 9.69
CA GLY A 229 6.13 0.70 9.33
C GLY A 229 5.16 1.34 10.32
N PRO A 230 5.27 1.10 11.64
CA PRO A 230 4.45 1.78 12.64
C PRO A 230 4.61 3.30 12.65
N VAL A 231 5.81 3.82 12.35
CA VAL A 231 6.05 5.26 12.22
C VAL A 231 5.28 5.84 11.05
N LEU A 232 5.33 5.16 9.88
CA LEU A 232 4.60 5.59 8.69
C LEU A 232 3.09 5.51 8.89
N VAL A 233 2.57 4.45 9.52
CA VAL A 233 1.16 4.34 9.88
C VAL A 233 0.74 5.50 10.80
N ALA A 234 1.52 5.80 11.83
CA ALA A 234 1.18 6.81 12.82
C ALA A 234 1.21 8.22 12.24
N ALA A 235 2.30 8.58 11.54
CA ALA A 235 2.50 9.92 11.01
C ALA A 235 1.47 10.28 9.93
N PHE A 236 1.10 9.31 9.10
CA PHE A 236 0.22 9.52 7.95
C PHE A 236 -1.21 8.98 8.15
N ALA A 237 -1.60 8.67 9.39
CA ALA A 237 -2.97 8.27 9.69
C ALA A 237 -3.96 9.37 9.29
N ASN A 238 -4.93 9.01 8.43
CA ASN A 238 -5.89 9.94 7.84
C ASN A 238 -7.25 9.29 7.57
N SER A 239 -7.72 8.45 8.50
CA SER A 239 -9.01 7.78 8.39
C SER A 239 -9.71 7.62 9.74
N PRO A 240 -9.98 8.74 10.47
CA PRO A 240 -10.52 8.64 11.83
C PRO A 240 -12.03 8.42 11.90
N LEU A 241 -12.71 8.50 10.76
CA LEU A 241 -14.17 8.48 10.69
C LEU A 241 -14.70 7.24 9.97
N ARG A 242 -15.87 6.79 10.39
CA ARG A 242 -16.66 5.75 9.73
C ARG A 242 -18.16 6.05 9.89
N ARG A 243 -18.93 5.98 8.81
CA ARG A 243 -20.38 6.28 8.80
C ARG A 243 -20.72 7.59 9.50
N GLY A 244 -19.92 8.61 9.21
CA GLY A 244 -20.12 9.90 9.78
C GLY A 244 -19.64 10.10 11.23
N ARG A 245 -19.06 9.12 11.92
CA ARG A 245 -18.68 9.17 13.36
C ARG A 245 -17.21 8.83 13.59
N PRO A 246 -16.60 9.36 14.65
CA PRO A 246 -15.27 8.93 15.09
C PRO A 246 -15.24 7.42 15.37
N SER A 247 -14.26 6.72 14.81
CA SER A 247 -14.11 5.27 14.96
C SER A 247 -13.30 4.85 16.20
N GLY A 248 -12.66 5.80 16.86
CA GLY A 248 -11.70 5.55 17.94
C GLY A 248 -10.28 5.24 17.46
N TRP A 249 -10.03 5.31 16.15
CA TRP A 249 -8.72 5.08 15.51
C TRP A 249 -8.29 6.32 14.73
N ARG A 250 -6.99 6.58 14.63
CA ARG A 250 -6.42 7.58 13.71
C ARG A 250 -6.36 7.03 12.29
N SER A 251 -6.02 5.73 12.15
CA SER A 251 -6.16 4.98 10.91
C SER A 251 -7.15 3.85 11.08
N THR A 252 -8.42 4.09 10.74
CA THR A 252 -9.45 3.05 10.67
C THR A 252 -9.15 2.07 9.54
N ARG A 253 -8.49 2.53 8.47
CA ARG A 253 -8.03 1.68 7.39
C ARG A 253 -7.13 0.55 7.93
N GLN A 254 -6.13 0.86 8.74
CA GLN A 254 -5.26 -0.16 9.35
C GLN A 254 -6.02 -1.05 10.36
N ALA A 255 -6.97 -0.48 11.09
CA ALA A 255 -7.84 -1.26 11.95
C ALA A 255 -8.71 -2.27 11.16
N VAL A 256 -9.15 -1.93 9.94
CA VAL A 256 -9.83 -2.84 9.01
C VAL A 256 -8.88 -3.94 8.57
N TRP A 257 -7.66 -3.60 8.12
CA TRP A 257 -6.65 -4.58 7.70
C TRP A 257 -6.36 -5.63 8.77
N SER A 258 -6.31 -5.23 10.04
CA SER A 258 -6.05 -6.15 11.16
C SER A 258 -7.16 -7.17 11.41
N ARG A 259 -8.33 -7.00 10.79
CA ARG A 259 -9.51 -7.88 10.92
C ARG A 259 -9.74 -8.78 9.71
N LEU A 260 -8.90 -8.66 8.71
CA LEU A 260 -8.95 -9.50 7.51
C LEU A 260 -8.23 -10.84 7.76
N ASP A 261 -8.09 -11.62 6.68
CA ASP A 261 -7.33 -12.87 6.72
C ASP A 261 -5.85 -12.61 7.06
N PRO A 262 -5.36 -13.06 8.22
CA PRO A 262 -3.97 -12.83 8.60
C PRO A 262 -2.96 -13.54 7.69
N GLY A 263 -3.37 -14.59 6.96
CA GLY A 263 -2.54 -15.27 5.98
C GLY A 263 -2.13 -14.39 4.80
N ARG A 264 -2.80 -13.24 4.59
CA ARG A 264 -2.51 -12.33 3.47
C ARG A 264 -2.32 -10.87 3.85
N THR A 265 -2.57 -10.50 5.11
CA THR A 265 -2.53 -9.09 5.54
C THR A 265 -1.52 -8.80 6.65
N ARG A 266 -0.98 -9.82 7.31
CA ARG A 266 0.10 -9.64 8.30
C ARG A 266 1.45 -9.43 7.61
N PRO A 267 2.42 -8.82 8.30
CA PRO A 267 3.81 -8.87 7.85
C PRO A 267 4.27 -10.32 7.68
N PRO A 268 4.98 -10.69 6.60
CA PRO A 268 5.55 -12.03 6.43
C PRO A 268 6.54 -12.35 7.56
N CYS A 269 6.52 -13.56 8.09
CA CYS A 269 7.47 -14.01 9.12
C CYS A 269 8.92 -13.86 8.62
N GLY A 270 9.85 -13.43 9.52
CA GLY A 270 11.22 -13.10 9.13
C GLY A 270 11.44 -11.64 8.71
N ALA A 271 10.36 -10.85 8.56
CA ALA A 271 10.42 -9.40 8.46
C ALA A 271 10.48 -8.72 9.85
N GLU A 272 10.28 -9.51 10.89
CA GLU A 272 10.17 -9.04 12.26
C GLU A 272 11.56 -8.90 12.89
N PRO A 273 11.85 -7.76 13.55
CA PRO A 273 12.85 -7.76 14.61
C PRO A 273 12.42 -8.84 15.61
N ALA A 274 13.34 -9.69 16.05
CA ALA A 274 13.08 -10.83 16.94
C ALA A 274 12.08 -10.44 18.05
N GLY A 275 10.84 -10.96 18.00
CA GLY A 275 9.87 -10.66 19.04
C GLY A 275 8.41 -10.53 18.64
N PHE A 276 7.98 -10.87 17.44
CA PHE A 276 6.55 -10.96 17.14
C PHE A 276 5.95 -12.30 17.59
N PRO A 277 5.41 -12.40 18.78
CA PRO A 277 4.61 -13.55 19.16
C PRO A 277 3.13 -13.19 19.02
N GLY A 278 2.47 -13.94 18.16
CA GLY A 278 1.06 -14.16 18.29
C GLY A 278 0.15 -13.09 17.74
N TRP A 279 0.07 -13.01 16.43
CA TRP A 279 -1.17 -12.61 15.78
C TRP A 279 -2.23 -13.70 16.08
N PRO A 280 -3.47 -13.36 16.52
CA PRO A 280 -4.51 -14.35 16.75
C PRO A 280 -4.88 -15.00 15.42
N GLY A 281 -4.59 -16.27 15.26
CA GLY A 281 -4.90 -17.07 14.07
C GLY A 281 -3.72 -17.87 13.49
N GLY A 282 -2.51 -17.71 14.00
CA GLY A 282 -1.37 -18.54 13.61
C GLY A 282 -1.58 -19.99 14.01
N GLY A 283 -2.10 -20.81 13.07
CA GLY A 283 -2.15 -22.25 13.17
C GLY A 283 -0.75 -22.80 13.46
N ARG A 284 -0.72 -23.74 14.38
CA ARG A 284 0.42 -24.43 14.94
C ARG A 284 1.40 -24.90 13.85
N ASP A 285 2.51 -24.22 13.67
CA ASP A 285 3.73 -24.91 13.31
C ASP A 285 4.70 -24.81 14.50
N ARG A 286 4.67 -25.88 15.30
CA ARG A 286 5.55 -26.05 16.45
C ARG A 286 6.85 -26.64 15.92
N GLY A 287 7.88 -25.85 15.77
CA GLY A 287 9.16 -26.47 15.71
C GLY A 287 10.32 -25.81 15.01
N ARG A 288 10.19 -24.56 14.52
CA ARG A 288 11.38 -23.87 14.04
C ARG A 288 11.41 -22.44 14.56
N PRO A 289 12.31 -22.11 15.52
CA PRO A 289 12.60 -20.73 15.80
C PRO A 289 13.13 -20.12 14.50
N ALA A 290 12.55 -18.98 14.05
CA ALA A 290 13.16 -18.18 13.00
C ALA A 290 14.56 -17.82 13.49
N ALA A 291 15.57 -18.50 12.97
CA ALA A 291 16.95 -18.22 13.27
C ALA A 291 17.20 -16.76 12.83
N ASN A 292 17.84 -15.97 13.70
CA ASN A 292 18.41 -14.69 13.33
C ASN A 292 19.21 -14.91 12.05
N GLY A 293 18.69 -14.38 10.90
CA GLY A 293 19.34 -14.55 9.60
C GLY A 293 18.56 -15.30 8.52
N ALA A 294 17.27 -15.62 8.74
CA ALA A 294 16.44 -16.21 7.67
C ALA A 294 16.38 -15.26 6.46
N ASP A 295 16.53 -15.81 5.25
CA ASP A 295 16.43 -15.05 4.02
C ASP A 295 14.98 -14.52 3.86
N PRO A 296 14.77 -13.21 3.63
CA PRO A 296 13.45 -12.67 3.34
C PRO A 296 12.72 -13.36 2.18
N ARG A 297 13.46 -13.89 1.21
CA ARG A 297 12.93 -14.65 0.07
C ARG A 297 12.24 -15.93 0.52
N ASP A 298 12.89 -16.67 1.44
CA ASP A 298 12.32 -17.90 2.00
C ASP A 298 11.05 -17.61 2.82
N ALA A 299 11.11 -16.57 3.66
CA ALA A 299 9.98 -16.14 4.46
C ALA A 299 8.79 -15.71 3.59
N TRP A 300 9.05 -14.96 2.53
CA TRP A 300 8.03 -14.55 1.57
C TRP A 300 7.45 -15.75 0.79
N THR A 301 8.29 -16.66 0.36
CA THR A 301 7.88 -17.86 -0.37
C THR A 301 6.95 -18.72 0.50
N ALA A 302 7.32 -18.97 1.75
CA ALA A 302 6.45 -19.68 2.68
C ALA A 302 5.12 -18.94 2.91
N TYR A 303 5.18 -17.62 3.16
CA TYR A 303 3.98 -16.80 3.32
C TYR A 303 3.04 -16.89 2.12
N ALA A 304 3.58 -16.77 0.91
CA ALA A 304 2.81 -16.79 -0.32
C ALA A 304 2.15 -18.14 -0.61
N LEU A 305 2.91 -19.24 -0.46
CA LEU A 305 2.40 -20.56 -0.77
C LEU A 305 1.45 -21.10 0.31
N ASP A 306 1.60 -20.67 1.57
CA ASP A 306 0.76 -21.12 2.67
C ASP A 306 -0.51 -20.24 2.86
N ALA A 307 -0.64 -19.15 2.11
CA ALA A 307 -1.88 -18.37 2.08
C ALA A 307 -3.02 -19.13 1.42
N GLU A 308 -4.24 -19.04 1.98
CA GLU A 308 -5.44 -19.59 1.35
C GLU A 308 -5.67 -18.95 -0.03
N LEU A 309 -6.19 -19.74 -0.97
CA LEU A 309 -6.60 -19.20 -2.27
C LEU A 309 -7.81 -18.29 -2.10
N MET A 310 -7.72 -17.08 -2.62
CA MET A 310 -8.85 -16.16 -2.68
C MET A 310 -9.77 -16.53 -3.84
N CYS A 311 -9.21 -16.88 -4.97
CA CYS A 311 -9.93 -17.26 -6.17
C CYS A 311 -9.09 -18.19 -7.06
N ILE A 312 -9.76 -18.94 -7.91
CA ILE A 312 -9.17 -19.77 -8.97
C ILE A 312 -9.72 -19.27 -10.30
N ARG A 313 -8.85 -18.80 -11.18
CA ARG A 313 -9.26 -18.35 -12.52
C ARG A 313 -9.87 -19.49 -13.32
N ARG A 314 -11.04 -19.24 -13.93
CA ARG A 314 -11.75 -20.15 -14.82
C ARG A 314 -12.25 -19.35 -16.02
N ASP A 315 -11.61 -19.54 -17.17
CA ASP A 315 -11.87 -18.71 -18.36
C ASP A 315 -13.29 -18.85 -18.92
N SER A 316 -13.94 -19.99 -18.68
CA SER A 316 -15.28 -20.29 -19.17
C SER A 316 -16.39 -20.19 -18.12
N GLN A 317 -16.08 -19.80 -16.89
CA GLN A 317 -17.04 -19.76 -15.79
C GLN A 317 -16.99 -18.41 -15.05
N PRO A 318 -18.14 -17.84 -14.67
CA PRO A 318 -18.18 -16.59 -13.91
C PRO A 318 -17.80 -16.78 -12.42
N ASP A 319 -17.87 -18.02 -11.92
CA ASP A 319 -17.54 -18.35 -10.55
C ASP A 319 -16.05 -18.72 -10.42
N TRP A 320 -15.30 -17.84 -9.75
CA TRP A 320 -13.88 -18.03 -9.45
C TRP A 320 -13.63 -18.36 -7.97
N THR A 321 -14.68 -18.66 -7.21
CA THR A 321 -14.59 -18.98 -5.79
C THR A 321 -13.65 -20.18 -5.57
N ALA A 322 -12.74 -20.02 -4.61
CA ALA A 322 -11.85 -21.10 -4.19
C ALA A 322 -12.48 -21.87 -3.00
N PRO A 323 -12.22 -23.19 -2.90
CA PRO A 323 -12.63 -23.96 -1.75
C PRO A 323 -12.07 -23.38 -0.42
N PRO A 324 -12.89 -23.28 0.64
CA PRO A 324 -12.42 -22.79 1.92
C PRO A 324 -11.25 -23.63 2.48
N GLY A 325 -10.23 -22.94 3.02
CA GLY A 325 -9.07 -23.60 3.62
C GLY A 325 -8.04 -24.13 2.62
N LEU A 326 -8.29 -24.04 1.31
CA LEU A 326 -7.34 -24.50 0.30
C LEU A 326 -6.23 -23.45 0.17
N THR A 327 -5.00 -23.79 0.56
CA THR A 327 -3.80 -22.99 0.34
C THR A 327 -3.22 -23.24 -1.04
N PHE A 328 -2.36 -22.32 -1.54
CA PHE A 328 -1.67 -22.57 -2.81
C PHE A 328 -0.78 -23.82 -2.73
N ARG A 329 -0.08 -24.02 -1.62
CA ARG A 329 0.72 -25.23 -1.36
C ARG A 329 -0.15 -26.50 -1.34
N GLY A 330 -1.33 -26.45 -0.73
CA GLY A 330 -2.29 -27.56 -0.78
C GLY A 330 -2.72 -27.89 -2.22
N TRP A 331 -2.91 -26.87 -3.03
CA TRP A 331 -3.26 -27.03 -4.44
C TRP A 331 -2.12 -27.67 -5.27
N LEU A 332 -0.87 -27.24 -5.07
CA LEU A 332 0.32 -27.87 -5.66
C LEU A 332 0.39 -29.37 -5.31
N ARG A 333 0.01 -29.75 -4.08
CA ARG A 333 0.00 -31.14 -3.59
C ARG A 333 -1.22 -31.96 -4.04
N GLY A 334 -2.09 -31.37 -4.87
CA GLY A 334 -3.21 -32.09 -5.49
C GLY A 334 -4.54 -32.00 -4.77
N ALA A 335 -4.70 -31.06 -3.81
CA ALA A 335 -5.98 -30.87 -3.10
C ALA A 335 -7.04 -30.12 -3.92
N GLY A 336 -6.76 -29.69 -5.16
CA GLY A 336 -7.70 -28.99 -6.05
C GLY A 336 -8.20 -29.88 -7.19
N GLU A 337 -9.21 -29.38 -7.92
CA GLU A 337 -9.81 -30.05 -9.08
C GLU A 337 -8.84 -30.23 -10.28
N ARG A 338 -7.87 -29.34 -10.40
CA ARG A 338 -6.79 -29.40 -11.39
C ARG A 338 -5.46 -29.05 -10.74
N ARG A 339 -4.38 -29.29 -11.43
CA ARG A 339 -3.06 -28.79 -11.00
C ARG A 339 -2.92 -27.30 -11.33
N PRO A 340 -2.26 -26.50 -10.47
CA PRO A 340 -1.98 -25.11 -10.77
C PRO A 340 -0.85 -24.95 -11.79
N THR A 341 -0.86 -23.80 -12.46
CA THR A 341 0.15 -23.36 -13.42
C THR A 341 0.96 -22.18 -12.86
N ALA A 342 2.01 -21.75 -13.55
CA ALA A 342 2.77 -20.54 -13.20
C ALA A 342 1.90 -19.27 -13.28
N ASP A 343 0.93 -19.23 -14.20
CA ASP A 343 -0.02 -18.10 -14.31
C ASP A 343 -0.97 -18.05 -13.12
N ASP A 344 -1.40 -19.21 -12.58
CA ASP A 344 -2.18 -19.26 -11.34
C ASP A 344 -1.38 -18.74 -10.16
N LEU A 345 -0.09 -19.09 -10.07
CA LEU A 345 0.79 -18.60 -9.02
C LEU A 345 0.97 -17.07 -9.09
N THR A 346 1.27 -16.57 -10.29
CA THR A 346 1.39 -15.11 -10.53
C THR A 346 0.11 -14.38 -10.13
N TYR A 347 -1.04 -14.96 -10.48
CA TYR A 347 -2.33 -14.41 -10.11
C TYR A 347 -2.57 -14.46 -8.59
N HIS A 348 -2.26 -15.57 -7.94
CA HIS A 348 -2.37 -15.72 -6.49
C HIS A 348 -1.53 -14.67 -5.74
N LEU A 349 -0.28 -14.44 -6.17
CA LEU A 349 0.59 -13.43 -5.58
C LEU A 349 -0.03 -12.01 -5.63
N SER A 350 -0.83 -11.70 -6.66
CA SER A 350 -1.56 -10.43 -6.77
C SER A 350 -2.70 -10.29 -5.76
N THR A 351 -3.07 -11.37 -5.06
CA THR A 351 -4.14 -11.38 -4.04
C THR A 351 -3.61 -11.31 -2.60
N LEU A 352 -2.32 -11.10 -2.42
CA LEU A 352 -1.68 -10.95 -1.11
C LEU A 352 -1.53 -9.46 -0.79
N PHE A 353 -1.92 -9.05 0.41
CA PHE A 353 -2.00 -7.65 0.84
C PHE A 353 -1.23 -7.36 2.13
N PRO A 354 0.04 -7.81 2.28
CA PRO A 354 0.84 -7.48 3.45
C PRO A 354 1.17 -5.99 3.49
N PRO A 355 1.62 -5.44 4.64
CA PRO A 355 2.04 -4.04 4.73
C PRO A 355 3.17 -3.66 3.78
N VAL A 356 4.05 -4.62 3.49
CA VAL A 356 5.10 -4.51 2.48
C VAL A 356 5.03 -5.73 1.56
N ARG A 357 4.81 -5.49 0.27
CA ARG A 357 4.73 -6.54 -0.74
C ARG A 357 5.96 -6.51 -1.65
N PRO A 358 6.76 -7.60 -1.71
CA PRO A 358 7.86 -7.66 -2.66
C PRO A 358 7.34 -8.12 -4.04
N ARG A 359 7.58 -7.29 -5.07
CA ARG A 359 7.20 -7.53 -6.48
C ARG A 359 8.35 -7.21 -7.43
N GLY A 360 9.56 -7.63 -7.09
CA GLY A 360 10.78 -7.17 -7.75
C GLY A 360 11.23 -5.78 -7.25
N HIS A 361 10.39 -5.14 -6.45
CA HIS A 361 10.63 -3.93 -5.66
C HIS A 361 9.87 -4.07 -4.33
N LEU A 362 10.11 -3.19 -3.38
CA LEU A 362 9.36 -3.10 -2.12
C LEU A 362 8.19 -2.13 -2.32
N GLU A 363 6.98 -2.62 -2.20
CA GLU A 363 5.75 -1.84 -2.26
C GLU A 363 5.23 -1.62 -0.83
N LEU A 364 5.34 -0.40 -0.33
CA LEU A 364 4.93 -0.01 1.02
C LEU A 364 3.44 0.37 1.00
N ARG A 365 2.58 -0.47 1.55
CA ARG A 365 1.12 -0.39 1.42
C ARG A 365 0.40 0.15 2.65
N MET A 366 1.12 0.46 3.73
CA MET A 366 0.54 0.77 5.02
C MET A 366 0.06 2.22 5.19
N ILE A 367 0.33 3.10 4.24
CA ILE A 367 0.09 4.55 4.39
C ILE A 367 -1.32 4.89 3.91
N ASP A 368 -2.10 5.59 4.73
CA ASP A 368 -3.43 6.10 4.32
C ASP A 368 -3.30 7.14 3.21
N ALA A 369 -4.30 7.24 2.32
CA ALA A 369 -4.35 8.31 1.33
C ALA A 369 -4.26 9.68 2.00
N GLN A 370 -3.66 10.63 1.30
CA GLN A 370 -3.38 11.99 1.81
C GLN A 370 -4.11 13.04 0.96
N PRO A 371 -4.65 14.11 1.56
CA PRO A 371 -5.36 15.13 0.81
C PRO A 371 -4.41 15.96 -0.07
N GLY A 372 -4.89 16.35 -1.24
CA GLY A 372 -4.16 17.22 -2.16
C GLY A 372 -2.81 16.63 -2.58
N ASP A 373 -1.74 17.39 -2.40
CA ASP A 373 -0.37 16.97 -2.70
C ASP A 373 0.36 16.40 -1.47
N GLY A 374 -0.39 16.10 -0.39
CA GLY A 374 0.16 15.50 0.84
C GLY A 374 0.85 14.16 0.63
N TRP A 375 0.56 13.44 -0.47
CA TRP A 375 1.23 12.21 -0.87
C TRP A 375 2.74 12.36 -1.11
N ILE A 376 3.21 13.58 -1.40
CA ILE A 376 4.64 13.88 -1.59
C ILE A 376 5.44 13.57 -0.33
N VAL A 377 4.87 13.86 0.85
CA VAL A 377 5.59 13.72 2.13
C VAL A 377 5.91 12.27 2.46
N PRO A 378 4.95 11.32 2.49
CA PRO A 378 5.27 9.91 2.74
C PRO A 378 6.21 9.32 1.68
N THR A 379 6.09 9.73 0.41
CA THR A 379 7.00 9.31 -0.66
C THR A 379 8.42 9.78 -0.36
N ALA A 380 8.60 11.05 -0.01
CA ALA A 380 9.91 11.62 0.29
C ALA A 380 10.53 11.02 1.57
N VAL A 381 9.75 10.85 2.63
CA VAL A 381 10.23 10.29 3.92
C VAL A 381 10.63 8.83 3.74
N ALA A 382 9.82 8.01 3.10
CA ALA A 382 10.14 6.60 2.88
C ALA A 382 11.39 6.44 2.01
N THR A 383 11.50 7.18 0.90
CA THR A 383 12.68 7.18 0.04
C THR A 383 13.93 7.59 0.81
N ALA A 384 13.88 8.71 1.53
CA ALA A 384 15.04 9.22 2.27
C ALA A 384 15.53 8.25 3.35
N LEU A 385 14.62 7.59 4.07
CA LEU A 385 14.97 6.63 5.12
C LEU A 385 15.55 5.33 4.55
N LEU A 386 15.14 4.90 3.37
CA LEU A 386 15.60 3.65 2.78
C LEU A 386 16.87 3.83 1.92
N ASP A 387 17.03 4.97 1.25
CA ASP A 387 18.09 5.14 0.25
C ASP A 387 19.33 5.87 0.81
N ASP A 388 19.22 6.53 1.97
CA ASP A 388 20.38 7.13 2.65
C ASP A 388 20.86 6.23 3.80
N PRO A 389 22.10 5.69 3.75
CA PRO A 389 22.60 4.77 4.77
C PRO A 389 22.59 5.33 6.19
N LYS A 390 22.86 6.63 6.36
CA LYS A 390 22.85 7.27 7.69
C LYS A 390 21.44 7.41 8.24
N ALA A 391 20.48 7.71 7.37
CA ALA A 391 19.08 7.77 7.76
C ALA A 391 18.52 6.37 8.06
N ALA A 392 18.93 5.35 7.30
CA ALA A 392 18.56 3.96 7.55
C ALA A 392 19.01 3.48 8.94
N ASP A 393 20.28 3.73 9.30
CA ASP A 393 20.82 3.37 10.61
C ASP A 393 20.13 4.14 11.75
N ALA A 394 19.91 5.44 11.57
CA ALA A 394 19.20 6.27 12.56
C ALA A 394 17.74 5.83 12.76
N ALA A 395 17.05 5.49 11.68
CA ALA A 395 15.66 5.02 11.73
C ALA A 395 15.55 3.64 12.40
N LEU A 396 16.47 2.71 12.12
CA LEU A 396 16.53 1.42 12.82
C LEU A 396 16.72 1.62 14.31
N ALA A 397 17.71 2.42 14.73
CA ALA A 397 17.97 2.72 16.13
C ALA A 397 16.76 3.40 16.83
N ALA A 398 16.10 4.33 16.15
CA ALA A 398 14.92 5.02 16.68
C ALA A 398 13.70 4.11 16.87
N THR A 399 13.57 3.07 16.04
CA THR A 399 12.42 2.16 16.07
C THR A 399 12.64 0.89 16.89
N GLU A 400 13.89 0.52 17.18
CA GLU A 400 14.22 -0.68 17.98
C GLU A 400 13.45 -0.76 19.31
N PRO A 401 13.32 0.31 20.13
CA PRO A 401 12.57 0.26 21.39
C PRO A 401 11.08 -0.06 21.22
N LEU A 402 10.49 0.19 20.04
CA LEU A 402 9.08 -0.16 19.78
C LEU A 402 8.87 -1.68 19.77
N TRP A 403 9.89 -2.41 19.32
CA TRP A 403 9.86 -3.86 19.16
C TRP A 403 10.29 -4.59 20.43
N GLU A 404 11.24 -4.07 21.18
CA GLU A 404 11.68 -4.64 22.46
C GLU A 404 10.56 -4.65 23.50
N GLN A 405 9.78 -3.57 23.59
CA GLN A 405 8.65 -3.46 24.52
C GLN A 405 7.53 -4.45 24.19
N SER A 406 7.44 -4.89 22.94
CA SER A 406 6.43 -5.87 22.51
C SER A 406 6.83 -7.32 22.86
N GLY A 407 8.11 -7.61 23.07
CA GLY A 407 8.64 -8.97 23.27
C GLY A 407 8.52 -9.58 24.68
N GLY A 408 8.37 -8.77 25.74
CA GLY A 408 8.50 -9.27 27.12
C GLY A 408 7.21 -9.64 27.83
N ALA A 409 6.22 -8.76 27.87
CA ALA A 409 5.01 -8.90 28.68
C ALA A 409 3.73 -9.03 27.84
N ALA A 410 3.70 -8.42 26.66
CA ALA A 410 2.54 -8.42 25.77
C ALA A 410 2.29 -9.78 25.12
N VAL A 411 3.35 -10.56 24.93
CA VAL A 411 3.33 -11.92 24.36
C VAL A 411 2.51 -12.89 25.23
N ARG A 412 2.55 -12.73 26.54
CA ARG A 412 1.82 -13.62 27.46
C ARG A 412 0.34 -13.29 27.56
N ASN A 413 -0.11 -12.10 27.17
CA ASN A 413 -1.48 -11.64 27.38
C ASN A 413 -2.36 -11.57 26.12
N HIS A 414 -1.93 -12.09 24.97
CA HIS A 414 -2.72 -12.22 23.73
C HIS A 414 -3.51 -10.94 23.31
N ARG A 415 -3.13 -9.76 23.75
CA ARG A 415 -3.81 -8.52 23.36
C ARG A 415 -3.18 -7.99 22.08
N ALA A 416 -3.87 -8.18 20.96
CA ALA A 416 -3.51 -7.61 19.65
C ALA A 416 -3.21 -6.08 19.71
N GLU A 417 -3.79 -5.38 20.68
CA GLU A 417 -3.58 -3.95 20.95
C GLU A 417 -2.15 -3.56 21.36
N ALA A 418 -1.32 -4.50 21.75
CA ALA A 418 0.07 -4.25 22.12
C ALA A 418 1.04 -4.19 20.91
N SER A 419 0.60 -4.59 19.72
CA SER A 419 1.41 -4.49 18.50
C SER A 419 1.75 -3.03 18.17
N PRO A 420 3.00 -2.70 17.86
CA PRO A 420 3.38 -1.35 17.41
C PRO A 420 2.53 -0.85 16.25
N TRP A 421 2.13 -1.74 15.32
CA TRP A 421 1.26 -1.43 14.19
C TRP A 421 -0.14 -0.95 14.64
N LEU A 422 -0.77 -1.65 15.57
CA LEU A 422 -2.10 -1.29 16.04
C LEU A 422 -2.09 -0.10 16.98
N ARG A 423 -1.06 0.04 17.82
CA ARG A 423 -0.86 1.25 18.63
C ARG A 423 -0.71 2.48 17.73
N ALA A 424 0.09 2.37 16.67
CA ALA A 424 0.25 3.41 15.66
C ALA A 424 -1.07 3.78 14.99
N ALA A 425 -1.82 2.79 14.53
CA ALA A 425 -3.12 3.00 13.91
C ALA A 425 -4.14 3.64 14.85
N ARG A 426 -4.13 3.27 16.14
CA ARG A 426 -5.09 3.74 17.12
C ARG A 426 -4.77 5.13 17.63
N HIS A 427 -3.51 5.41 17.96
CA HIS A 427 -3.10 6.60 18.69
C HIS A 427 -2.32 7.61 17.84
N GLY A 428 -1.81 7.17 16.67
CA GLY A 428 -0.90 8.01 15.90
C GLY A 428 0.37 8.35 16.68
N PRO A 429 1.00 9.51 16.40
CA PRO A 429 2.18 9.99 17.11
C PRO A 429 1.91 10.45 18.55
N ALA A 430 0.65 10.49 18.99
CA ALA A 430 0.29 10.74 20.41
C ALA A 430 0.74 9.60 21.33
N ASP A 431 0.95 8.38 20.82
CA ASP A 431 1.67 7.33 21.56
C ASP A 431 3.11 7.79 21.82
N ALA A 432 3.52 7.87 23.08
CA ALA A 432 4.79 8.48 23.48
C ALA A 432 6.02 7.81 22.85
N ALA A 433 6.03 6.49 22.69
CA ALA A 433 7.15 5.77 22.10
C ALA A 433 7.19 5.96 20.58
N ILE A 434 6.03 5.81 19.92
CA ILE A 434 5.89 6.00 18.47
C ILE A 434 6.16 7.46 18.10
N GLY A 435 5.68 8.44 18.89
CA GLY A 435 5.95 9.85 18.66
C GLY A 435 7.44 10.22 18.76
N ARG A 436 8.19 9.61 19.70
CA ARG A 436 9.66 9.78 19.73
C ARG A 436 10.32 9.20 18.49
N ALA A 437 9.97 7.98 18.10
CA ALA A 437 10.49 7.35 16.90
C ALA A 437 10.14 8.13 15.63
N SER A 438 8.90 8.68 15.56
CA SER A 438 8.47 9.49 14.41
C SER A 438 9.33 10.77 14.29
N ARG A 439 9.56 11.49 15.38
CA ARG A 439 10.43 12.68 15.34
C ARG A 439 11.83 12.35 14.87
N ALA A 440 12.45 11.32 15.43
CA ALA A 440 13.80 10.91 15.03
C ALA A 440 13.87 10.47 13.56
N CYS A 441 12.88 9.72 13.06
CA CYS A 441 12.80 9.34 11.66
C CYS A 441 12.63 10.54 10.72
N PHE A 442 11.81 11.53 11.09
CA PHE A 442 11.63 12.74 10.27
C PHE A 442 12.88 13.62 10.27
N GLU A 443 13.60 13.75 11.38
CA GLU A 443 14.90 14.44 11.46
C GLU A 443 15.94 13.75 10.55
N ALA A 444 16.00 12.42 10.59
CA ALA A 444 16.89 11.63 9.74
C ALA A 444 16.54 11.78 8.26
N ALA A 445 15.23 11.78 7.92
CA ALA A 445 14.75 11.96 6.55
C ALA A 445 15.06 13.37 6.02
N ASP A 446 14.84 14.44 6.80
CA ASP A 446 15.17 15.81 6.38
C ASP A 446 16.66 15.98 6.11
N ALA A 447 17.51 15.46 7.01
CA ALA A 447 18.95 15.45 6.81
C ALA A 447 19.36 14.67 5.54
N ALA A 448 18.73 13.53 5.27
CA ALA A 448 18.99 12.72 4.06
C ALA A 448 18.56 13.44 2.78
N LEU A 449 17.37 14.06 2.78
CA LEU A 449 16.89 14.89 1.67
C LEU A 449 17.84 16.07 1.37
N GLY A 450 18.43 16.65 2.43
CA GLY A 450 19.45 17.67 2.29
C GLY A 450 20.72 17.13 1.61
N ARG A 451 21.22 15.96 2.02
CA ARG A 451 22.41 15.32 1.41
C ARG A 451 22.17 14.91 -0.04
N ALA A 452 20.98 14.41 -0.34
CA ALA A 452 20.59 14.01 -1.69
C ALA A 452 20.32 15.21 -2.63
N GLY A 453 20.35 16.45 -2.13
CA GLY A 453 20.01 17.62 -2.95
C GLY A 453 18.56 17.63 -3.44
N ALA A 454 17.65 17.06 -2.65
CA ALA A 454 16.23 16.99 -3.03
C ALA A 454 15.65 18.38 -3.32
N PRO A 455 14.70 18.50 -4.27
CA PRO A 455 14.06 19.77 -4.62
C PRO A 455 13.54 20.53 -3.40
N ALA A 456 13.73 21.84 -3.37
CA ALA A 456 13.38 22.69 -2.23
C ALA A 456 11.89 22.56 -1.83
N GLY A 457 10.97 22.46 -2.81
CA GLY A 457 9.55 22.27 -2.54
C GLY A 457 9.23 20.97 -1.79
N ILE A 458 9.94 19.87 -2.11
CA ILE A 458 9.78 18.59 -1.40
C ILE A 458 10.29 18.72 0.04
N ARG A 459 11.45 19.32 0.24
CA ARG A 459 12.00 19.54 1.58
C ARG A 459 11.12 20.45 2.43
N GLN A 460 10.59 21.51 1.84
CA GLN A 460 9.64 22.41 2.51
C GLN A 460 8.34 21.68 2.91
N ALA A 461 7.81 20.81 2.03
CA ALA A 461 6.62 20.01 2.34
C ALA A 461 6.87 19.06 3.53
N VAL A 462 8.03 18.38 3.56
CA VAL A 462 8.40 17.49 4.68
C VAL A 462 8.58 18.28 5.98
N ALA A 463 9.28 19.42 5.94
CA ALA A 463 9.49 20.27 7.10
C ALA A 463 8.16 20.82 7.67
N ALA A 464 7.29 21.35 6.79
CA ALA A 464 5.98 21.87 7.20
C ALA A 464 5.08 20.77 7.78
N PHE A 465 5.11 19.56 7.22
CA PHE A 465 4.39 18.42 7.77
C PHE A 465 4.93 18.01 9.14
N ALA A 466 6.25 17.93 9.30
CA ALA A 466 6.89 17.61 10.57
C ALA A 466 6.51 18.61 11.66
N GLU A 467 6.57 19.91 11.35
CA GLU A 467 6.20 21.00 12.28
C GLU A 467 4.71 20.91 12.67
N ARG A 468 3.83 20.75 11.66
CA ARG A 468 2.38 20.74 11.90
C ARG A 468 1.92 19.53 12.71
N TYR A 469 2.49 18.35 12.46
CA TYR A 469 1.98 17.10 13.00
C TYR A 469 2.98 16.39 13.92
N VAL A 470 4.13 15.98 13.39
CA VAL A 470 5.03 15.03 14.08
C VAL A 470 5.62 15.60 15.35
N GLN A 471 6.05 16.88 15.34
CA GLN A 471 6.63 17.54 16.51
C GLN A 471 5.60 17.74 17.62
N SER A 472 4.35 17.97 17.26
CA SER A 472 3.24 18.16 18.19
C SER A 472 2.54 16.85 18.60
N GLY A 473 3.03 15.69 18.15
CA GLY A 473 2.42 14.39 18.45
C GLY A 473 1.08 14.17 17.76
N ARG A 474 0.85 14.80 16.60
CA ARG A 474 -0.39 14.77 15.82
C ARG A 474 -0.18 14.12 14.47
N CYS A 475 -1.29 13.86 13.78
CA CYS A 475 -1.36 13.37 12.41
C CYS A 475 -2.57 14.01 11.67
N PRO A 476 -2.71 13.85 10.34
CA PRO A 476 -3.82 14.41 9.58
C PRO A 476 -5.21 14.05 10.13
N ALA A 477 -5.37 12.86 10.71
CA ALA A 477 -6.62 12.43 11.35
C ALA A 477 -7.07 13.37 12.49
N ASP A 478 -6.14 14.03 13.18
CA ASP A 478 -6.48 14.95 14.26
C ASP A 478 -7.12 16.24 13.74
N ASP A 479 -6.74 16.68 12.54
CA ASP A 479 -7.38 17.84 11.90
C ASP A 479 -8.80 17.49 11.45
N VAL A 480 -9.01 16.28 10.90
CA VAL A 480 -10.35 15.79 10.52
C VAL A 480 -11.27 15.72 11.74
N LEU A 481 -10.76 15.26 12.89
CA LEU A 481 -11.52 15.21 14.14
C LEU A 481 -11.82 16.60 14.71
N ALA A 482 -10.86 17.54 14.61
CA ALA A 482 -11.03 18.92 15.08
C ALA A 482 -12.03 19.72 14.22
N GLY A 483 -12.02 19.55 12.89
CA GLY A 483 -12.90 20.24 11.95
C GLY A 483 -14.39 19.96 12.21
N ARG A 484 -14.73 18.83 12.80
CA ARG A 484 -16.14 18.49 13.17
C ARG A 484 -16.65 19.25 14.40
N GLY A 485 -15.78 19.79 15.22
CA GLY A 485 -16.17 20.62 16.35
C GLY A 485 -16.61 22.04 15.97
N LEU A 486 -16.37 22.47 14.72
CA LEU A 486 -16.63 23.81 14.23
C LEU A 486 -17.98 23.96 13.49
N ASP A 487 -18.61 22.86 13.06
CA ASP A 487 -19.82 22.87 12.23
C ASP A 487 -21.15 22.82 13.03
N GLY A 488 -21.16 23.26 14.29
CA GLY A 488 -22.39 23.60 15.03
C GLY A 488 -23.39 22.48 15.33
N HIS A 489 -23.05 21.24 15.08
CA HIS A 489 -23.79 20.06 15.55
C HIS A 489 -23.15 19.64 16.87
N GLY A 490 -23.94 19.61 17.95
CA GLY A 490 -23.50 19.33 19.30
C GLY A 490 -22.55 18.14 19.42
N PRO A 491 -21.76 18.05 20.50
CA PRO A 491 -20.72 17.03 20.61
C PRO A 491 -21.33 15.66 20.30
N PRO A 492 -20.78 14.91 19.34
CA PRO A 492 -21.25 13.56 19.10
C PRO A 492 -21.13 12.78 20.40
N ASP A 493 -22.10 11.93 20.66
CA ASP A 493 -22.01 10.96 21.77
C ASP A 493 -20.64 10.28 21.67
N ASN A 494 -19.74 10.63 22.57
CA ASN A 494 -18.32 10.27 22.56
C ASN A 494 -18.07 8.79 22.85
N ARG A 495 -19.09 7.94 22.73
CA ARG A 495 -18.91 6.51 22.78
C ARG A 495 -18.30 6.05 21.46
N PRO A 496 -17.04 5.57 21.44
CA PRO A 496 -16.49 4.97 20.23
C PRO A 496 -17.42 3.84 19.80
N GLU A 497 -17.86 3.88 18.54
CA GLU A 497 -18.50 2.71 17.95
C GLU A 497 -17.42 1.62 17.98
N GLU A 498 -17.49 0.72 18.98
CA GLU A 498 -16.60 -0.41 19.04
C GLU A 498 -16.68 -1.12 17.70
N LEU A 499 -15.55 -1.28 17.05
CA LEU A 499 -15.42 -2.09 15.85
C LEU A 499 -15.61 -3.57 16.29
N ARG A 500 -16.88 -3.97 16.49
CA ARG A 500 -17.29 -5.35 16.82
C ARG A 500 -17.27 -6.23 15.60
#